data_c013c2736db3ba447b88114a2718a5ab
#
_entry.id   c013c2736db3ba447b88114a2718a5ab
#
_cell.length_a   1.000
_cell.length_b   1.000
_cell.length_c   1.000
_cell.angle_alpha   90.00
_cell.angle_beta   90.00
_cell.angle_gamma   90.00
#
_symmetry.space_group_name_H-M   'P 1'
#
loop_
_entity.id
_entity.type
_entity.pdbx_description
1 polymer ?
#
loop_
_entity_poly.entity_id
_entity_poly.type
_entity_poly.pdbx_seq_one_letter_code
_entity_poly.pdbx_strand_id
1 'polypeptide(L)'
;HINLQGGSPLAEKGIAEMGARFVDMRLPYDTEICKLLLAQAKKQKIVIREGVYAAVVGPQLETAAEYRYLKIIGADAVGMSTVPEVIVARQLQLRILAVAVITDICDPNDLAPIDIPDILASVEKGEKQWLKLLKRIVAHLQ
;
A
#
# COMPACT_ATOMS: atom_id res chain seq x y z
N HIS A 1 -2.90 -7.38 1.05
CA HIS A 1 -1.43 -7.23 1.12
C HIS A 1 -0.73 -8.54 1.46
N ILE A 2 0.56 -8.58 1.22
CA ILE A 2 1.46 -9.68 1.62
C ILE A 2 2.57 -9.07 2.49
N ASN A 3 2.78 -9.60 3.70
CA ASN A 3 3.83 -9.15 4.60
C ASN A 3 5.09 -10.04 4.42
N LEU A 4 6.15 -9.47 3.85
CA LEU A 4 7.46 -10.12 3.69
C LEU A 4 8.55 -9.42 4.51
N GLN A 5 8.18 -8.59 5.49
CA GLN A 5 9.13 -7.84 6.32
C GLN A 5 9.71 -8.65 7.48
N GLY A 6 9.39 -9.93 7.58
CA GLY A 6 9.99 -10.85 8.54
C GLY A 6 9.57 -10.66 10.00
N GLY A 7 8.65 -9.72 10.27
CA GLY A 7 8.19 -9.42 11.63
C GLY A 7 6.75 -8.87 11.65
N SER A 8 6.27 -8.66 12.87
CA SER A 8 4.98 -8.00 13.11
C SER A 8 5.14 -6.96 14.21
N PRO A 9 4.61 -5.76 14.05
CA PRO A 9 4.61 -4.75 15.12
C PRO A 9 3.88 -5.23 16.38
N LEU A 10 2.96 -6.19 16.25
CA LEU A 10 2.24 -6.76 17.41
C LEU A 10 3.07 -7.76 18.22
N ALA A 11 4.26 -8.13 17.76
CA ALA A 11 5.19 -9.00 18.50
C ALA A 11 6.00 -8.25 19.56
N GLU A 12 6.07 -6.92 19.47
CA GLU A 12 6.84 -6.07 20.38
C GLU A 12 6.27 -6.08 21.81
N LYS A 13 7.16 -5.85 22.80
CA LYS A 13 6.75 -5.74 24.22
C LYS A 13 5.87 -4.50 24.41
N GLY A 14 4.85 -4.63 25.26
CA GLY A 14 3.93 -3.52 25.60
C GLY A 14 2.78 -3.33 24.60
N ILE A 15 2.86 -3.87 23.42
CA ILE A 15 1.80 -3.71 22.40
C ILE A 15 0.47 -4.36 22.83
N ALA A 16 0.51 -5.41 23.65
CA ALA A 16 -0.71 -6.05 24.18
C ALA A 16 -1.53 -5.12 25.09
N GLU A 17 -0.93 -4.08 25.66
CA GLU A 17 -1.63 -3.06 26.45
C GLU A 17 -2.45 -2.10 25.60
N MET A 18 -2.13 -1.99 24.31
CA MET A 18 -2.82 -1.12 23.33
C MET A 18 -4.04 -1.78 22.69
N GLY A 19 -4.18 -3.10 22.79
CA GLY A 19 -5.29 -3.83 22.18
C GLY A 19 -5.02 -5.32 22.00
N ALA A 20 -5.89 -6.00 21.23
CA ALA A 20 -5.76 -7.43 20.98
C ALA A 20 -4.44 -7.78 20.30
N ARG A 21 -3.75 -8.80 20.81
CA ARG A 21 -2.51 -9.31 20.21
C ARG A 21 -2.75 -10.06 18.90
N PHE A 22 -3.86 -10.79 18.83
CA PHE A 22 -4.26 -11.55 17.63
C PHE A 22 -5.37 -10.78 16.92
N VAL A 23 -5.06 -10.23 15.77
CA VAL A 23 -5.93 -9.34 15.01
C VAL A 23 -6.39 -10.03 13.72
N ASP A 24 -7.70 -9.96 13.45
CA ASP A 24 -8.27 -10.50 12.21
C ASP A 24 -7.87 -9.64 11.00
N MET A 25 -7.11 -10.25 10.09
CA MET A 25 -6.61 -9.63 8.87
C MET A 25 -7.29 -10.15 7.60
N ARG A 26 -8.46 -10.83 7.69
CA ARG A 26 -9.20 -11.31 6.51
C ARG A 26 -9.66 -10.17 5.61
N LEU A 27 -10.13 -9.07 6.21
CA LEU A 27 -10.58 -7.86 5.51
C LEU A 27 -9.97 -6.63 6.20
N PRO A 28 -8.68 -6.35 6.00
CA PRO A 28 -8.01 -5.27 6.72
C PRO A 28 -8.41 -3.89 6.23
N TYR A 29 -8.79 -3.77 4.96
CA TYR A 29 -9.19 -2.50 4.33
C TYR A 29 -10.73 -2.36 4.33
N ASP A 30 -11.20 -1.15 4.58
CA ASP A 30 -12.63 -0.84 4.62
C ASP A 30 -13.23 -0.84 3.22
N THR A 31 -14.12 -1.79 2.97
CA THR A 31 -14.73 -1.98 1.65
C THR A 31 -15.59 -0.80 1.19
N GLU A 32 -16.25 -0.09 2.11
CA GLU A 32 -17.09 1.05 1.76
C GLU A 32 -16.23 2.25 1.37
N ILE A 33 -15.13 2.50 2.10
CA ILE A 33 -14.19 3.57 1.74
C ILE A 33 -13.50 3.24 0.41
N CYS A 34 -13.12 1.99 0.17
CA CYS A 34 -12.55 1.56 -1.12
C CYS A 34 -13.54 1.79 -2.28
N LYS A 35 -14.80 1.39 -2.13
CA LYS A 35 -15.85 1.65 -3.15
C LYS A 35 -16.05 3.14 -3.39
N LEU A 36 -16.07 3.95 -2.32
CA LEU A 36 -16.17 5.41 -2.42
C LEU A 36 -14.99 5.99 -3.21
N LEU A 37 -13.76 5.57 -2.91
CA LEU A 37 -12.57 5.99 -3.63
C LEU A 37 -12.68 5.69 -5.13
N LEU A 38 -13.03 4.46 -5.50
CA LEU A 38 -13.16 4.05 -6.89
C LEU A 38 -14.24 4.86 -7.62
N ALA A 39 -15.37 5.12 -6.96
CA ALA A 39 -16.46 5.93 -7.52
C ALA A 39 -16.02 7.39 -7.76
N GLN A 40 -15.27 7.98 -6.80
CA GLN A 40 -14.74 9.34 -6.93
C GLN A 40 -13.66 9.43 -8.01
N ALA A 41 -12.78 8.43 -8.09
CA ALA A 41 -11.75 8.34 -9.14
C ALA A 41 -12.38 8.30 -10.54
N LYS A 42 -13.41 7.46 -10.72
CA LYS A 42 -14.16 7.38 -11.99
C LYS A 42 -14.79 8.71 -12.38
N LYS A 43 -15.45 9.41 -11.44
CA LYS A 43 -16.06 10.74 -11.67
C LYS A 43 -15.02 11.79 -12.08
N GLN A 44 -13.82 11.71 -11.57
CA GLN A 44 -12.73 12.66 -11.84
C GLN A 44 -11.80 12.21 -12.98
N LYS A 45 -12.09 11.07 -13.62
CA LYS A 45 -11.26 10.46 -14.67
C LYS A 45 -9.81 10.22 -14.20
N ILE A 46 -9.63 9.92 -12.92
CA ILE A 46 -8.35 9.52 -12.33
C ILE A 46 -8.25 7.99 -12.40
N VAL A 47 -7.18 7.50 -12.97
CA VAL A 47 -6.95 6.05 -13.09
C VAL A 47 -6.46 5.52 -11.76
N ILE A 48 -7.22 4.62 -11.16
CA ILE A 48 -6.84 3.83 -9.97
C ILE A 48 -7.04 2.36 -10.31
N ARG A 49 -6.19 1.53 -9.74
CA ARG A 49 -6.27 0.07 -9.84
C ARG A 49 -6.33 -0.52 -8.43
N GLU A 50 -7.08 -1.60 -8.28
CA GLU A 50 -7.02 -2.45 -7.09
C GLU A 50 -5.96 -3.51 -7.34
N GLY A 51 -5.24 -3.89 -6.29
CA GLY A 51 -4.21 -4.90 -6.37
C GLY A 51 -3.67 -5.31 -5.01
N VAL A 52 -2.78 -6.28 -5.03
CA VAL A 52 -2.10 -6.83 -3.87
C VAL A 52 -0.75 -6.15 -3.70
N TYR A 53 -0.57 -5.48 -2.56
CA TYR A 53 0.69 -4.83 -2.19
C TYR A 53 1.54 -5.78 -1.34
N ALA A 54 2.77 -6.05 -1.76
CA ALA A 54 3.77 -6.77 -0.97
C ALA A 54 4.68 -5.78 -0.23
N ALA A 55 4.83 -5.96 1.08
CA ALA A 55 5.78 -5.20 1.88
C ALA A 55 7.06 -5.99 2.08
N VAL A 56 8.19 -5.43 1.67
CA VAL A 56 9.54 -5.99 1.83
C VAL A 56 10.37 -5.15 2.78
N VAL A 57 11.51 -5.66 3.24
CA VAL A 57 12.35 -4.98 4.25
C VAL A 57 13.06 -3.75 3.67
N GLY A 58 13.71 -3.86 2.51
CA GLY A 58 14.60 -2.82 1.97
C GLY A 58 15.86 -2.60 2.84
N PRO A 59 16.62 -1.49 2.67
CA PRO A 59 16.36 -0.36 1.75
C PRO A 59 16.79 -0.63 0.30
N GLN A 60 17.47 -1.75 0.02
CA GLN A 60 17.80 -2.15 -1.35
C GLN A 60 16.53 -2.46 -2.14
N LEU A 61 16.60 -2.26 -3.44
CA LEU A 61 15.54 -2.63 -4.35
C LEU A 61 15.69 -4.08 -4.81
N GLU A 62 14.63 -4.59 -5.40
CA GLU A 62 14.50 -6.01 -5.70
C GLU A 62 15.31 -6.39 -6.93
N THR A 63 15.91 -7.56 -6.89
CA THR A 63 16.50 -8.23 -8.05
C THR A 63 15.44 -8.73 -9.04
N ALA A 64 15.83 -9.00 -10.26
CA ALA A 64 14.95 -9.62 -11.26
C ALA A 64 14.31 -10.94 -10.77
N ALA A 65 15.01 -11.72 -9.94
CA ALA A 65 14.50 -12.95 -9.37
C ALA A 65 13.43 -12.67 -8.31
N GLU A 66 13.62 -11.66 -7.48
CA GLU A 66 12.66 -11.22 -6.46
C GLU A 66 11.39 -10.67 -7.11
N TYR A 67 11.48 -9.87 -8.17
CA TYR A 67 10.29 -9.44 -8.93
C TYR A 67 9.51 -10.62 -9.51
N ARG A 68 10.20 -11.64 -10.07
CA ARG A 68 9.51 -12.87 -10.52
C ARG A 68 8.84 -13.61 -9.38
N TYR A 69 9.52 -13.73 -8.23
CA TYR A 69 8.96 -14.35 -7.03
C TYR A 69 7.70 -13.60 -6.55
N LEU A 70 7.77 -12.27 -6.41
CA LEU A 70 6.64 -11.43 -6.00
C LEU A 70 5.44 -11.61 -6.92
N LYS A 71 5.66 -11.65 -8.23
CA LYS A 71 4.60 -11.91 -9.21
C LYS A 71 3.98 -13.30 -9.05
N ILE A 72 4.80 -14.33 -8.80
CA ILE A 72 4.32 -15.73 -8.61
C ILE A 72 3.43 -15.84 -7.37
N ILE A 73 3.76 -15.17 -6.29
CA ILE A 73 2.96 -15.17 -5.06
C ILE A 73 1.73 -14.26 -5.12
N GLY A 74 1.51 -13.57 -6.25
CA GLY A 74 0.32 -12.76 -6.51
C GLY A 74 0.41 -11.31 -6.08
N ALA A 75 1.61 -10.74 -5.92
CA ALA A 75 1.78 -9.31 -5.70
C ALA A 75 1.64 -8.54 -7.03
N ASP A 76 0.92 -7.43 -6.99
CA ASP A 76 0.77 -6.46 -8.08
C ASP A 76 1.68 -5.25 -7.91
N ALA A 77 2.02 -4.92 -6.67
CA ALA A 77 2.94 -3.85 -6.31
C ALA A 77 3.82 -4.27 -5.13
N VAL A 78 4.98 -3.64 -5.03
CA VAL A 78 5.93 -3.85 -3.94
C VAL A 78 6.38 -2.52 -3.35
N GLY A 79 6.70 -2.51 -2.07
CA GLY A 79 7.28 -1.38 -1.36
C GLY A 79 7.67 -1.75 0.06
N MET A 80 8.10 -0.77 0.86
CA MET A 80 8.73 -0.99 2.16
C MET A 80 7.89 -0.46 3.33
N SER A 81 6.63 -0.10 3.09
CA SER A 81 5.74 0.56 4.06
C SER A 81 4.36 -0.08 4.09
N THR A 82 3.39 0.62 4.67
CA THR A 82 1.94 0.33 4.59
C THR A 82 1.49 -0.83 5.45
N VAL A 83 2.11 -2.02 5.35
CA VAL A 83 1.62 -3.23 6.03
C VAL A 83 1.76 -3.15 7.55
N PRO A 84 2.89 -2.70 8.14
CA PRO A 84 3.00 -2.54 9.59
C PRO A 84 1.97 -1.56 10.14
N GLU A 85 1.73 -0.44 9.45
CA GLU A 85 0.75 0.58 9.82
C GLU A 85 -0.68 0.02 9.78
N VAL A 86 -0.99 -0.77 8.76
CA VAL A 86 -2.30 -1.44 8.62
C VAL A 86 -2.53 -2.44 9.75
N ILE A 87 -1.51 -3.21 10.15
CA ILE A 87 -1.60 -4.17 11.24
C ILE A 87 -1.93 -3.46 12.56
N VAL A 88 -1.23 -2.37 12.88
CA VAL A 88 -1.48 -1.57 14.09
C VAL A 88 -2.84 -0.88 14.02
N ALA A 89 -3.20 -0.31 12.89
CA ALA A 89 -4.51 0.32 12.71
C ALA A 89 -5.66 -0.68 12.89
N ARG A 90 -5.50 -1.93 12.45
CA ARG A 90 -6.47 -3.01 12.70
C ARG A 90 -6.55 -3.38 14.17
N GLN A 91 -5.43 -3.41 14.90
CA GLN A 91 -5.43 -3.61 16.36
C GLN A 91 -6.27 -2.53 17.05
N LEU A 92 -6.14 -1.29 16.60
CA LEU A 92 -6.87 -0.12 17.12
C LEU A 92 -8.32 -0.02 16.58
N GLN A 93 -8.79 -1.01 15.82
CA GLN A 93 -10.12 -1.06 15.21
C GLN A 93 -10.45 0.13 14.29
N LEU A 94 -9.44 0.73 13.70
CA LEU A 94 -9.61 1.85 12.76
C LEU A 94 -10.14 1.36 11.41
N ARG A 95 -10.90 2.22 10.73
CA ARG A 95 -11.26 2.05 9.32
C ARG A 95 -10.06 2.42 8.45
N ILE A 96 -9.67 1.57 7.52
CA ILE A 96 -8.41 1.70 6.78
C ILE A 96 -8.66 1.75 5.28
N LEU A 97 -8.04 2.74 4.64
CA LEU A 97 -7.82 2.80 3.20
C LEU A 97 -6.33 2.96 2.97
N ALA A 98 -5.75 2.13 2.12
CA ALA A 98 -4.38 2.30 1.65
C ALA A 98 -4.35 2.64 0.17
N VAL A 99 -3.51 3.61 -0.20
CA VAL A 99 -3.27 4.02 -1.59
C VAL A 99 -1.77 4.14 -1.79
N ALA A 100 -1.24 3.49 -2.82
CA ALA A 100 0.15 3.59 -3.22
C ALA A 100 0.26 4.33 -4.55
N VAL A 101 1.23 5.23 -4.66
CA VAL A 101 1.64 5.81 -5.93
C VAL A 101 2.67 4.88 -6.56
N ILE A 102 2.37 4.37 -7.74
CA ILE A 102 3.32 3.56 -8.50
C ILE A 102 4.27 4.51 -9.22
N THR A 103 5.55 4.40 -8.93
CA THR A 103 6.60 5.27 -9.44
C THR A 103 7.21 4.76 -10.73
N ASP A 104 7.32 3.45 -10.84
CA ASP A 104 7.93 2.75 -11.96
C ASP A 104 7.30 1.37 -12.20
N ILE A 105 7.55 0.80 -13.37
CA ILE A 105 7.13 -0.54 -13.75
C ILE A 105 8.40 -1.38 -13.92
N CYS A 106 8.55 -2.38 -13.04
CA CYS A 106 9.73 -3.23 -13.03
C CYS A 106 9.48 -4.51 -13.84
N ASP A 107 9.94 -4.53 -15.09
CA ASP A 107 9.98 -5.78 -15.88
C ASP A 107 11.20 -6.60 -15.46
N PRO A 108 11.06 -7.83 -14.92
CA PRO A 108 12.20 -8.66 -14.54
C PRO A 108 13.13 -9.04 -15.68
N ASN A 109 12.71 -8.86 -16.93
CA ASN A 109 13.52 -9.17 -18.11
C ASN A 109 14.22 -7.94 -18.68
N ASP A 110 13.83 -6.73 -18.25
CA ASP A 110 14.37 -5.45 -18.74
C ASP A 110 14.36 -4.41 -17.61
N LEU A 111 15.16 -4.65 -16.58
CA LEU A 111 15.29 -3.72 -15.45
C LEU A 111 16.22 -2.56 -15.82
N ALA A 112 15.66 -1.37 -15.90
CA ALA A 112 16.44 -0.15 -16.05
C ALA A 112 17.13 0.23 -14.71
N PRO A 113 18.28 0.92 -14.76
CA PRO A 113 18.85 1.57 -13.58
C PRO A 113 17.84 2.58 -12.99
N ILE A 114 17.84 2.67 -11.66
CA ILE A 114 16.95 3.56 -10.98
C ILE A 114 17.40 5.00 -11.13
N ASP A 115 16.46 5.87 -11.48
CA ASP A 115 16.63 7.31 -11.49
C ASP A 115 15.75 7.93 -10.38
N ILE A 116 16.38 8.42 -9.32
CA ILE A 116 15.67 9.05 -8.18
C ILE A 116 14.88 10.30 -8.60
N PRO A 117 15.40 11.20 -9.43
CA PRO A 117 14.62 12.30 -10.01
C PRO A 117 13.31 11.85 -10.69
N ASP A 118 13.31 10.80 -11.47
CA ASP A 118 12.12 10.27 -12.15
C ASP A 118 11.11 9.71 -11.16
N ILE A 119 11.58 9.02 -10.13
CA ILE A 119 10.75 8.56 -9.01
C ILE A 119 10.04 9.74 -8.35
N LEU A 120 10.79 10.78 -7.97
CA LEU A 120 10.25 11.97 -7.32
C LEU A 120 9.22 12.70 -8.19
N ALA A 121 9.47 12.81 -9.50
CA ALA A 121 8.53 13.40 -10.44
C ALA A 121 7.22 12.59 -10.54
N SER A 122 7.32 11.27 -10.51
CA SER A 122 6.17 10.36 -10.49
C SER A 122 5.35 10.51 -9.21
N VAL A 123 6.03 10.60 -8.05
CA VAL A 123 5.39 10.87 -6.75
C VAL A 123 4.62 12.18 -6.77
N GLU A 124 5.23 13.28 -7.21
CA GLU A 124 4.60 14.62 -7.26
C GLU A 124 3.33 14.61 -8.13
N LYS A 125 3.39 13.93 -9.28
CA LYS A 125 2.23 13.79 -10.16
C LYS A 125 1.10 12.99 -9.51
N GLY A 126 1.42 11.87 -8.87
CA GLY A 126 0.48 11.01 -8.17
C GLY A 126 -0.14 11.69 -6.95
N GLU A 127 0.66 12.41 -6.17
CA GLU A 127 0.22 13.17 -5.00
C GLU A 127 -0.86 14.20 -5.35
N LYS A 128 -0.67 14.97 -6.42
CA LYS A 128 -1.67 15.95 -6.88
C LYS A 128 -3.02 15.31 -7.20
N GLN A 129 -3.01 14.12 -7.79
CA GLN A 129 -4.23 13.36 -8.07
C GLN A 129 -4.85 12.79 -6.80
N TRP A 130 -4.02 12.22 -5.92
CA TRP A 130 -4.45 11.66 -4.65
C TRP A 130 -5.11 12.72 -3.75
N LEU A 131 -4.51 13.88 -3.61
CA LEU A 131 -5.06 14.97 -2.77
C LEU A 131 -6.47 15.41 -3.23
N LYS A 132 -6.75 15.39 -4.54
CA LYS A 132 -8.10 15.66 -5.05
C LYS A 132 -9.12 14.62 -4.59
N LEU A 133 -8.73 13.34 -4.62
CA LEU A 133 -9.58 12.23 -4.19
C LEU A 133 -9.76 12.23 -2.67
N LEU A 134 -8.68 12.42 -1.91
CA LEU A 134 -8.69 12.46 -0.45
C LEU A 134 -9.68 13.49 0.08
N LYS A 135 -9.63 14.72 -0.43
CA LYS A 135 -10.58 15.79 -0.05
C LYS A 135 -12.04 15.38 -0.25
N ARG A 136 -12.35 14.65 -1.33
CA ARG A 136 -13.70 14.17 -1.62
C ARG A 136 -14.13 13.04 -0.69
N ILE A 137 -13.21 12.11 -0.40
CA ILE A 137 -13.47 10.99 0.51
C ILE A 137 -13.75 11.53 1.91
N VAL A 138 -12.89 12.39 2.44
CA VAL A 138 -13.05 12.98 3.78
C VAL A 138 -14.38 13.72 3.90
N ALA A 139 -14.78 14.49 2.89
CA ALA A 139 -16.06 15.18 2.88
C ALA A 139 -17.30 14.26 2.86
N HIS A 140 -17.15 12.97 2.53
CA HIS A 140 -18.24 11.99 2.56
C HIS A 140 -18.26 11.17 3.85
N LEU A 141 -17.19 11.23 4.64
CA LEU A 141 -17.07 10.49 5.90
C LEU A 141 -17.49 11.31 7.12
N GLN A 142 -17.68 12.60 6.95
CA GLN A 142 -18.24 13.54 7.94
C GLN A 142 -19.75 13.54 7.89
#